data_d146180e338df2745686dd9f2cc784da
#
_entry.id   d146180e338df2745686dd9f2cc784da
#
_cell.length_a   1.000
_cell.length_b   1.000
_cell.length_c   1.000
_cell.angle_alpha   90.00
_cell.angle_beta   90.00
_cell.angle_gamma   90.00
#
_symmetry.space_group_name_H-M   'P 1'
#
loop_
_entity.id
_entity.type
_entity.pdbx_description
1 polymer ?
#
loop_
_entity_poly.entity_id
_entity_poly.type
_entity_poly.pdbx_seq_one_letter_code
_entity_poly.pdbx_strand_id
1 'polypeptide(L)'
;TRVSVIEPEYCYPQPVDLAVVRKVLTISEGKFAVSDINGNIVFKIKGKIFSIHDRRLLTDAAGNPVCTLRHKIMIVRDRWQVFKGESTEEKDLIFIVKPSSMIQLKTKLHVFLATNPKENVCDFRVEGS
;
A
#
# COMPACT_ATOMS: atom_id res chain seq x y z
N THR A 1 -15.03 -5.45 15.84
CA THR A 1 -14.13 -4.35 16.21
C THR A 1 -13.53 -3.73 14.94
N ARG A 2 -13.73 -2.46 14.75
CA ARG A 2 -13.15 -1.75 13.61
C ARG A 2 -11.72 -1.34 13.92
N VAL A 3 -10.85 -1.56 12.94
CA VAL A 3 -9.47 -1.09 13.01
C VAL A 3 -9.28 0.01 11.97
N SER A 4 -8.92 1.21 12.44
CA SER A 4 -8.56 2.30 11.55
C SER A 4 -7.05 2.25 11.34
N VAL A 5 -6.63 1.87 10.12
CA VAL A 5 -5.20 1.72 9.82
C VAL A 5 -4.57 3.09 9.56
N ILE A 6 -5.22 3.94 8.78
CA ILE A 6 -4.73 5.28 8.46
C ILE A 6 -5.54 6.32 9.22
N GLU A 7 -6.80 6.50 8.87
CA GLU A 7 -7.71 7.44 9.54
C GLU A 7 -9.15 6.91 9.48
N PRO A 8 -9.99 7.28 10.46
CA PRO A 8 -11.38 6.81 10.50
C PRO A 8 -12.20 7.18 9.26
N GLU A 9 -11.86 8.28 8.60
CA GLU A 9 -12.57 8.70 7.39
C GLU A 9 -12.48 7.71 6.24
N TYR A 10 -11.47 6.84 6.25
CA TYR A 10 -11.30 5.79 5.25
C TYR A 10 -11.97 4.47 5.65
N CYS A 11 -12.67 4.45 6.76
CA CYS A 11 -13.40 3.27 7.21
C CYS A 11 -14.86 3.37 6.77
N TYR A 12 -15.32 2.35 6.04
CA TYR A 12 -16.71 2.27 5.59
C TYR A 12 -17.49 1.34 6.49
N PRO A 13 -18.80 1.61 6.71
CA PRO A 13 -19.62 0.76 7.57
C PRO A 13 -19.97 -0.59 6.94
N GLN A 14 -19.72 -0.76 5.65
CA GLN A 14 -20.05 -1.96 4.90
C GLN A 14 -18.94 -2.26 3.88
N PRO A 15 -18.86 -3.50 3.36
CA PRO A 15 -17.90 -3.84 2.33
C PRO A 15 -18.02 -2.96 1.10
N VAL A 16 -16.87 -2.58 0.53
CA VAL A 16 -16.78 -1.72 -0.65
C VAL A 16 -15.86 -2.40 -1.67
N ASP A 17 -16.32 -2.46 -2.91
CA ASP A 17 -15.48 -2.97 -4.00
C ASP A 17 -14.71 -1.84 -4.63
N LEU A 18 -13.42 -2.05 -4.80
CA LEU A 18 -12.51 -1.10 -5.44
C LEU A 18 -11.78 -1.76 -6.59
N ALA A 19 -11.61 -1.03 -7.68
CA ALA A 19 -10.83 -1.48 -8.84
C ALA A 19 -9.54 -0.68 -8.93
N VAL A 20 -8.41 -1.39 -8.99
CA VAL A 20 -7.09 -0.77 -9.18
C VAL A 20 -6.71 -0.96 -10.65
N VAL A 21 -6.58 0.15 -11.37
CA VAL A 21 -6.28 0.14 -12.80
C VAL A 21 -4.96 0.86 -13.05
N ARG A 22 -4.07 0.19 -13.76
CA ARG A 22 -2.81 0.80 -14.17
C ARG A 22 -3.02 1.71 -15.37
N LYS A 23 -2.62 2.98 -15.22
CA LYS A 23 -2.65 3.94 -16.33
C LYS A 23 -1.25 4.06 -16.91
N VAL A 24 -1.07 3.56 -18.13
CA VAL A 24 0.20 3.62 -18.84
C VAL A 24 0.17 4.83 -19.76
N LEU A 25 0.55 6.00 -19.25
CA LEU A 25 0.68 7.21 -20.05
C LEU A 25 2.11 7.42 -20.52
N THR A 26 3.09 6.99 -19.73
CA THR A 26 4.51 7.04 -20.07
C THR A 26 5.23 5.82 -19.50
N ILE A 27 6.35 5.43 -20.11
CA ILE A 27 7.12 4.26 -19.69
C ILE A 27 7.78 4.49 -18.32
N SER A 28 8.05 5.75 -17.96
CA SER A 28 8.78 6.11 -16.74
C SER A 28 7.92 6.33 -15.51
N GLU A 29 6.60 6.33 -15.65
CA GLU A 29 5.70 6.62 -14.53
C GLU A 29 4.77 5.46 -14.24
N GLY A 30 4.89 4.88 -13.04
CA GLY A 30 3.93 3.89 -12.55
C GLY A 30 2.72 4.57 -11.95
N LYS A 31 1.71 4.83 -12.77
CA LYS A 31 0.47 5.45 -12.33
C LYS A 31 -0.66 4.44 -12.24
N PHE A 32 -1.34 4.44 -11.10
CA PHE A 32 -2.52 3.63 -10.87
C PHE A 32 -3.66 4.52 -10.42
N ALA A 33 -4.86 4.16 -10.81
CA ALA A 33 -6.07 4.79 -10.30
C ALA A 33 -6.90 3.73 -9.60
N VAL A 34 -7.45 4.09 -8.43
CA VAL A 34 -8.36 3.25 -7.67
C VAL A 34 -9.74 3.87 -7.80
N SER A 35 -10.69 3.12 -8.33
CA SER A 35 -12.05 3.60 -8.54
C SER A 35 -13.08 2.72 -7.81
N ASP A 36 -14.24 3.31 -7.53
CA ASP A 36 -15.36 2.58 -6.97
C ASP A 36 -16.17 1.89 -8.09
N ILE A 37 -17.27 1.24 -7.72
CA ILE A 37 -18.11 0.50 -8.68
C ILE A 37 -18.79 1.41 -9.72
N ASN A 38 -18.88 2.70 -9.43
CA ASN A 38 -19.48 3.68 -10.34
C ASN A 38 -18.46 4.32 -11.29
N GLY A 39 -17.17 3.91 -11.18
CA GLY A 39 -16.10 4.46 -11.99
C GLY A 39 -15.51 5.76 -11.46
N ASN A 40 -15.92 6.21 -10.28
CA ASN A 40 -15.37 7.40 -9.65
C ASN A 40 -14.00 7.11 -9.05
N ILE A 41 -13.02 7.97 -9.35
CA ILE A 41 -11.68 7.83 -8.78
C ILE A 41 -11.71 8.19 -7.30
N VAL A 42 -11.25 7.26 -6.47
CA VAL A 42 -11.18 7.44 -5.02
C VAL A 42 -9.75 7.75 -4.60
N PHE A 43 -8.77 7.05 -5.18
CA PHE A 43 -7.35 7.25 -4.90
C PHE A 43 -6.54 7.21 -6.18
N LYS A 44 -5.35 7.82 -6.13
CA LYS A 44 -4.37 7.77 -7.20
C LYS A 44 -3.02 7.34 -6.60
N ILE A 45 -2.30 6.51 -7.34
CA ILE A 45 -0.95 6.08 -6.96
C ILE A 45 0.00 6.52 -8.05
N LYS A 46 1.08 7.20 -7.67
CA LYS A 46 2.12 7.64 -8.62
C LYS A 46 3.50 7.36 -8.05
N GLY A 47 4.44 7.04 -8.93
CA GLY A 47 5.82 6.77 -8.56
C GLY A 47 6.68 6.64 -9.80
N LYS A 48 8.00 6.68 -9.61
CA LYS A 48 8.97 6.51 -10.69
C LYS A 48 9.45 5.06 -10.71
N ILE A 49 9.34 4.41 -11.87
CA ILE A 49 9.71 3.00 -12.05
C ILE A 49 11.21 2.79 -11.91
N PHE A 50 12.02 3.76 -12.33
CA PHE A 50 13.49 3.64 -12.35
C PHE A 50 14.19 4.40 -11.23
N SER A 51 13.52 4.57 -10.09
CA SER A 51 14.16 5.18 -8.92
C SER A 51 14.94 4.12 -8.14
N ILE A 52 16.12 4.48 -7.65
CA ILE A 52 16.92 3.64 -6.75
C ILE A 52 16.11 3.33 -5.48
N HIS A 53 15.30 4.31 -5.08
CA HIS A 53 14.36 4.15 -3.98
C HIS A 53 12.96 4.10 -4.59
N ASP A 54 12.43 2.88 -4.75
CA ASP A 54 11.09 2.69 -5.29
C ASP A 54 10.08 3.24 -4.28
N ARG A 55 9.67 4.47 -4.51
CA ARG A 55 8.68 5.17 -3.69
C ARG A 55 7.45 5.46 -4.52
N ARG A 56 6.31 5.24 -3.90
CA ARG A 56 5.01 5.53 -4.50
C ARG A 56 4.18 6.34 -3.53
N LEU A 57 3.47 7.33 -4.05
CA LEU A 57 2.60 8.18 -3.26
C LEU A 57 1.15 7.86 -3.56
N LEU A 58 0.40 7.52 -2.52
CA LEU A 58 -1.05 7.35 -2.61
C LEU A 58 -1.69 8.68 -2.23
N THR A 59 -2.51 9.21 -3.13
CA THR A 59 -3.27 10.44 -2.89
C THR A 59 -4.75 10.15 -2.95
N ASP A 60 -5.56 11.07 -2.43
CA ASP A 60 -6.99 11.05 -2.67
C ASP A 60 -7.29 11.55 -4.09
N ALA A 61 -8.57 11.61 -4.47
CA ALA A 61 -8.97 12.05 -5.81
C ALA A 61 -8.56 13.48 -6.10
N ALA A 62 -8.48 14.34 -5.08
CA ALA A 62 -8.09 15.74 -5.22
C ALA A 62 -6.57 15.94 -5.28
N GLY A 63 -5.79 14.89 -5.03
CA GLY A 63 -4.33 14.96 -5.06
C GLY A 63 -3.70 15.17 -3.70
N ASN A 64 -4.47 15.15 -2.62
CA ASN A 64 -3.92 15.27 -1.27
C ASN A 64 -3.21 13.98 -0.85
N PRO A 65 -1.99 14.06 -0.28
CA PRO A 65 -1.25 12.88 0.14
C PRO A 65 -1.99 12.10 1.23
N VAL A 66 -2.06 10.78 1.06
CA VAL A 66 -2.63 9.86 2.06
C VAL A 66 -1.51 9.08 2.73
N CYS A 67 -0.67 8.41 1.94
CA CYS A 67 0.47 7.67 2.45
C CYS A 67 1.55 7.50 1.38
N THR A 68 2.77 7.20 1.85
CA THR A 68 3.92 6.92 1.00
C THR A 68 4.31 5.45 1.16
N LEU A 69 4.48 4.75 0.05
CA LEU A 69 4.93 3.36 0.01
C LEU A 69 6.39 3.34 -0.42
N ARG A 70 7.23 2.64 0.33
CA ARG A 70 8.65 2.50 0.01
C ARG A 70 9.03 1.03 -0.03
N HIS A 71 9.60 0.59 -1.16
CA HIS A 71 10.13 -0.75 -1.30
C HIS A 71 11.51 -0.82 -0.65
N LYS A 72 11.68 -1.73 0.28
CA LYS A 72 12.96 -1.97 0.94
C LYS A 72 13.44 -3.37 0.59
N ILE A 73 14.53 -3.43 -0.17
CA ILE A 73 15.14 -4.70 -0.58
C ILE A 73 15.94 -5.27 0.58
N MET A 74 15.64 -6.51 0.96
CA MET A 74 16.30 -7.23 2.03
C MET A 74 16.91 -8.51 1.47
N ILE A 75 18.00 -9.00 2.11
CA ILE A 75 18.71 -10.20 1.68
C ILE A 75 17.78 -11.43 1.68
N VAL A 76 16.92 -11.55 2.70
CA VAL A 76 16.05 -12.71 2.86
C VAL A 76 14.69 -12.51 2.21
N ARG A 77 14.07 -11.36 2.43
CA ARG A 77 12.76 -11.02 1.87
C ARG A 77 12.65 -9.53 1.64
N ASP A 78 12.05 -9.18 0.53
CA ASP A 78 11.67 -7.81 0.27
C ASP A 78 10.50 -7.42 1.16
N ARG A 79 10.40 -6.14 1.46
CA ARG A 79 9.27 -5.61 2.19
C ARG A 79 8.88 -4.24 1.65
N TRP A 80 7.62 -3.92 1.79
CA TRP A 80 7.12 -2.58 1.55
C TRP A 80 6.81 -1.93 2.89
N GLN A 81 7.24 -0.68 3.05
CA GLN A 81 6.92 0.13 4.21
C GLN A 81 5.93 1.20 3.79
N VAL A 82 4.93 1.44 4.62
CA VAL A 82 3.89 2.44 4.34
C VAL A 82 3.90 3.47 5.46
N PHE A 83 4.09 4.73 5.07
CA PHE A 83 4.26 5.86 5.98
C PHE A 83 3.13 6.86 5.80
N LYS A 84 2.79 7.58 6.86
CA LYS A 84 1.74 8.60 6.84
C LYS A 84 2.15 9.79 5.96
N GLY A 85 1.24 10.25 5.11
CA GLY A 85 1.46 11.42 4.25
C GLY A 85 2.61 11.22 3.28
N GLU A 86 3.47 12.20 3.14
CA GLU A 86 4.65 12.14 2.28
C GLU A 86 5.92 11.75 3.03
N SER A 87 5.80 11.40 4.30
CA SER A 87 6.94 11.06 5.15
C SER A 87 7.53 9.69 4.78
N THR A 88 8.82 9.52 5.10
CA THR A 88 9.49 8.21 5.14
C THR A 88 10.24 8.05 6.45
N GLU A 89 9.89 8.84 7.45
CA GLU A 89 10.48 8.76 8.79
C GLU A 89 9.83 7.63 9.59
N GLU A 90 10.63 6.94 10.40
CA GLU A 90 10.16 5.78 11.14
C GLU A 90 9.02 6.09 12.12
N LYS A 91 9.00 7.28 12.67
CA LYS A 91 7.90 7.73 13.53
C LYS A 91 6.54 7.76 12.83
N ASP A 92 6.55 7.87 11.50
CA ASP A 92 5.33 7.95 10.68
C ASP A 92 5.00 6.61 10.02
N LEU A 93 5.70 5.54 10.37
CA LEU A 93 5.44 4.21 9.85
C LEU A 93 4.06 3.73 10.32
N ILE A 94 3.21 3.32 9.36
CA ILE A 94 1.87 2.82 9.65
C ILE A 94 1.88 1.30 9.68
N PHE A 95 2.40 0.68 8.63
CA PHE A 95 2.51 -0.78 8.54
C PHE A 95 3.58 -1.19 7.53
N ILE A 96 3.94 -2.47 7.59
CA ILE A 96 4.82 -3.10 6.60
C ILE A 96 4.09 -4.26 5.94
N VAL A 97 4.48 -4.57 4.70
CA VAL A 97 3.93 -5.68 3.94
C VAL A 97 5.08 -6.59 3.50
N LYS A 98 4.95 -7.88 3.78
CA LYS A 98 5.94 -8.89 3.39
C LYS A 98 5.29 -10.04 2.65
N PRO A 99 5.97 -10.67 1.67
CA PRO A 99 5.53 -11.97 1.18
C PRO A 99 5.55 -12.99 2.32
N SER A 100 4.57 -13.90 2.34
CA SER A 100 4.48 -14.92 3.39
C SER A 100 5.59 -15.97 3.27
N SER A 101 6.14 -16.17 2.06
CA SER A 101 7.29 -17.05 1.81
C SER A 101 8.08 -16.52 0.63
N MET A 102 9.33 -17.01 0.48
CA MET A 102 10.19 -16.61 -0.64
C MET A 102 9.74 -17.21 -1.97
N ILE A 103 9.11 -18.38 -1.93
CA ILE A 103 8.60 -19.06 -3.11
C ILE A 103 7.09 -19.10 -3.03
N GLN A 104 6.44 -18.43 -3.99
CA GLN A 104 4.98 -18.36 -4.00
C GLN A 104 4.42 -18.73 -5.36
N LEU A 105 3.53 -19.71 -5.37
CA LEU A 105 2.72 -20.05 -6.54
C LEU A 105 1.54 -19.09 -6.68
N LYS A 106 1.07 -18.55 -5.54
CA LYS A 106 0.01 -17.56 -5.47
C LYS A 106 0.49 -16.40 -4.60
N THR A 107 0.00 -15.21 -4.87
CA THR A 107 0.34 -14.05 -4.05
C THR A 107 -0.24 -14.20 -2.65
N LYS A 108 0.63 -14.21 -1.66
CA LYS A 108 0.26 -14.19 -0.25
C LYS A 108 1.12 -13.19 0.47
N LEU A 109 0.50 -12.17 1.02
CA LEU A 109 1.19 -11.11 1.72
C LEU A 109 0.72 -11.02 3.16
N HIS A 110 1.65 -10.75 4.07
CA HIS A 110 1.36 -10.50 5.47
C HIS A 110 1.57 -9.03 5.78
N VAL A 111 0.59 -8.42 6.41
CA VAL A 111 0.62 -7.02 6.82
C VAL A 111 0.80 -6.96 8.33
N PHE A 112 1.82 -6.21 8.76
CA PHE A 112 2.12 -6.02 10.19
C PHE A 112 2.01 -4.53 10.51
N LEU A 113 1.11 -4.18 11.41
CA LEU A 113 0.96 -2.79 11.86
C LEU A 113 2.22 -2.34 12.61
N ALA A 114 2.48 -1.04 12.62
CA ALA A 114 3.63 -0.48 13.35
C ALA A 114 3.59 -0.80 14.84
N THR A 115 2.39 -1.05 15.38
CA THR A 115 2.18 -1.47 16.77
C THR A 115 2.53 -2.94 17.01
N ASN A 116 2.91 -3.67 15.98
CA ASN A 116 3.28 -5.09 16.04
C ASN A 116 4.74 -5.28 15.59
N PRO A 117 5.72 -4.74 16.33
CA PRO A 117 7.11 -4.76 15.89
C PRO A 117 7.77 -6.14 15.90
N LYS A 118 7.23 -7.08 16.67
CA LYS A 118 7.77 -8.45 16.73
C LYS A 118 7.45 -9.28 15.51
N GLU A 119 6.41 -8.91 14.78
CA GLU A 119 6.02 -9.56 13.53
C GLU A 119 5.77 -11.08 13.66
N ASN A 120 5.29 -11.53 14.82
CA ASN A 120 5.05 -12.96 15.05
C ASN A 120 3.81 -13.45 14.31
N VAL A 121 2.70 -12.72 14.43
CA VAL A 121 1.44 -13.02 13.76
C VAL A 121 1.01 -11.78 13.00
N CYS A 122 0.65 -11.93 11.73
CA CYS A 122 0.24 -10.79 10.93
C CYS A 122 -1.10 -10.22 11.38
N ASP A 123 -1.26 -8.91 11.23
CA ASP A 123 -2.51 -8.24 11.55
C ASP A 123 -3.53 -8.40 10.42
N PHE A 124 -3.05 -8.42 9.18
CA PHE A 124 -3.89 -8.65 8.00
C PHE A 124 -3.17 -9.58 7.02
N ARG A 125 -3.96 -10.30 6.25
CA ARG A 125 -3.46 -11.19 5.20
C ARG A 125 -4.06 -10.78 3.86
N VAL A 126 -3.22 -10.73 2.84
CA VAL A 126 -3.66 -10.47 1.46
C VAL A 126 -3.39 -11.72 0.65
N GLU A 127 -4.40 -12.20 -0.05
CA GLU A 127 -4.28 -13.37 -0.91
C GLU A 127 -4.77 -13.03 -2.31
N GLY A 128 -3.96 -13.41 -3.31
CA GLY A 128 -4.31 -13.30 -4.70
C GLY A 128 -4.64 -14.65 -5.31
N SER A 129 -5.31 -14.62 -6.42
CA SER A 129 -5.62 -15.84 -7.18
C SER A 129 -4.45 -16.31 -8.03
#